data_65808f11fd8db72df0ebfbf50c1ff26e
#
_entry.id   65808f11fd8db72df0ebfbf50c1ff26e
#
_cell.length_a   1.000
_cell.length_b   1.000
_cell.length_c   1.000
_cell.angle_alpha   90.00
_cell.angle_beta   90.00
_cell.angle_gamma   90.00
#
_symmetry.space_group_name_H-M   'P 1'
#
loop_
_entity.id
_entity.type
_entity.pdbx_description
1 polymer ?
#
loop_
_entity_poly.entity_id
_entity_poly.type
_entity_poly.pdbx_seq_one_letter_code
_entity_poly.pdbx_strand_id
1 'polypeptide(L)'
;FVDTYGPTDLKVNVNEADYGNYLNWLSHADATLTFPQTVVLRYTLQEIGVADKAAEGYRRWFVARLKLLEQTLGDREYLCSNRFTIADICVSYALFLAKSLGIEEAYKPNITRWTDMLFEREAFQKAKSFKWEAQE
;
A
#
# COMPACT_ATOMS: atom_id res chain seq x y z
N PHE A 1 0.92 7.45 -16.35
CA PHE A 1 -0.10 6.64 -17.02
C PHE A 1 -1.47 7.35 -16.97
N VAL A 2 -2.01 7.63 -15.78
CA VAL A 2 -3.34 8.25 -15.61
C VAL A 2 -3.41 9.65 -16.21
N ASP A 3 -2.35 10.44 -16.15
CA ASP A 3 -2.29 11.77 -16.78
C ASP A 3 -2.39 11.72 -18.31
N THR A 4 -1.93 10.62 -18.91
CA THR A 4 -1.88 10.48 -20.37
C THR A 4 -3.10 9.75 -20.92
N TYR A 5 -3.57 8.72 -20.22
CA TYR A 5 -4.57 7.78 -20.74
C TYR A 5 -5.90 7.82 -19.97
N GLY A 6 -5.93 8.44 -18.79
CA GLY A 6 -7.10 8.42 -17.92
C GLY A 6 -7.36 7.05 -17.27
N PRO A 7 -8.49 6.84 -16.62
CA PRO A 7 -9.48 7.86 -16.30
C PRO A 7 -8.94 8.95 -15.37
N THR A 8 -9.40 10.18 -15.57
CA THR A 8 -8.85 11.36 -14.85
C THR A 8 -9.31 11.47 -13.40
N ASP A 9 -10.41 10.85 -13.03
CA ASP A 9 -10.95 10.79 -11.66
C ASP A 9 -10.08 9.96 -10.70
N LEU A 10 -9.18 9.12 -11.22
CA LEU A 10 -8.19 8.40 -10.41
C LEU A 10 -7.03 9.28 -9.93
N LYS A 11 -6.92 10.51 -10.38
CA LYS A 11 -5.92 11.46 -9.89
C LYS A 11 -6.55 12.58 -9.09
N VAL A 12 -5.75 13.23 -8.26
CA VAL A 12 -6.07 14.52 -7.66
C VAL A 12 -5.35 15.59 -8.47
N ASN A 13 -6.09 16.60 -8.93
CA ASN A 13 -5.52 17.66 -9.77
C ASN A 13 -4.78 18.70 -8.93
N VAL A 14 -3.84 19.41 -9.54
CA VAL A 14 -3.01 20.44 -8.87
C VAL A 14 -3.82 21.52 -8.16
N ASN A 15 -5.03 21.80 -8.63
CA ASN A 15 -5.91 22.81 -8.07
C ASN A 15 -6.84 22.29 -6.96
N GLU A 16 -6.80 20.99 -6.65
CA GLU A 16 -7.58 20.40 -5.56
C GLU A 16 -6.85 20.54 -4.23
N ALA A 17 -7.58 20.78 -3.16
CA ALA A 17 -7.00 20.98 -1.82
C ALA A 17 -6.14 19.80 -1.33
N ASP A 18 -6.49 18.58 -1.72
CA ASP A 18 -5.77 17.36 -1.33
C ASP A 18 -4.57 17.00 -2.24
N TYR A 19 -4.21 17.85 -3.22
CA TYR A 19 -3.11 17.53 -4.15
C TYR A 19 -1.79 17.22 -3.44
N GLY A 20 -1.42 18.02 -2.44
CA GLY A 20 -0.21 17.79 -1.64
C GLY A 20 -0.25 16.45 -0.88
N ASN A 21 -1.39 16.13 -0.28
CA ASN A 21 -1.59 14.85 0.40
C ASN A 21 -1.52 13.68 -0.58
N TYR A 22 -2.10 13.82 -1.75
CA TYR A 22 -2.04 12.83 -2.82
C TYR A 22 -0.61 12.50 -3.23
N LEU A 23 0.23 13.50 -3.50
CA LEU A 23 1.65 13.30 -3.82
C LEU A 23 2.41 12.65 -2.66
N ASN A 24 2.10 13.08 -1.43
CA ASN A 24 2.71 12.49 -0.24
C ASN A 24 2.36 11.01 -0.11
N TRP A 25 1.10 10.60 -0.34
CA TRP A 25 0.70 9.20 -0.27
C TRP A 25 1.34 8.34 -1.36
N LEU A 26 1.52 8.86 -2.57
CA LEU A 26 2.23 8.15 -3.64
C LEU A 26 3.68 7.87 -3.22
N SER A 27 4.40 8.88 -2.73
CA SER A 27 5.78 8.72 -2.24
C SER A 27 5.84 7.83 -1.00
N HIS A 28 4.86 7.94 -0.10
CA HIS A 28 4.78 7.13 1.12
C HIS A 28 4.56 5.65 0.81
N ALA A 29 3.73 5.33 -0.17
CA ALA A 29 3.49 3.96 -0.60
C ALA A 29 4.78 3.27 -1.04
N ASP A 30 5.60 3.93 -1.84
CA ASP A 30 6.84 3.37 -2.37
C ASP A 30 7.97 3.41 -1.32
N ALA A 31 8.40 4.61 -0.94
CA ALA A 31 9.60 4.80 -0.12
C ALA A 31 9.42 4.37 1.34
N THR A 32 8.20 4.47 1.88
CA THR A 32 7.97 4.26 3.32
C THR A 32 7.30 2.93 3.63
N LEU A 33 6.40 2.45 2.78
CA LEU A 33 5.68 1.19 3.03
C LEU A 33 6.28 0.03 2.22
N THR A 34 6.56 0.18 0.94
CA THR A 34 7.06 -0.92 0.11
C THR A 34 8.53 -1.23 0.35
N PHE A 35 9.39 -0.21 0.42
CA PHE A 35 10.84 -0.42 0.59
C PHE A 35 11.22 -1.26 1.81
N PRO A 36 10.71 -1.03 3.04
CA PRO A 36 11.08 -1.84 4.20
C PRO A 36 10.69 -3.32 4.04
N GLN A 37 9.61 -3.60 3.31
CA GLN A 37 9.19 -4.98 3.04
C GLN A 37 10.19 -5.72 2.15
N THR A 38 10.86 -5.03 1.23
CA THR A 38 11.91 -5.63 0.39
C THR A 38 13.06 -6.17 1.24
N VAL A 39 13.45 -5.45 2.29
CA VAL A 39 14.48 -5.92 3.23
C VAL A 39 13.98 -7.11 4.05
N VAL A 40 12.74 -7.04 4.56
CA VAL A 40 12.13 -8.16 5.29
C VAL A 40 12.08 -9.39 4.39
N LEU A 41 11.55 -9.27 3.17
CA LEU A 41 11.43 -10.36 2.20
C LEU A 41 12.79 -11.01 1.93
N ARG A 42 13.82 -10.20 1.66
CA ARG A 42 15.15 -10.68 1.33
C ARG A 42 15.71 -11.59 2.44
N TYR A 43 15.68 -11.12 3.67
CA TYR A 43 16.34 -11.84 4.78
C TYR A 43 15.45 -12.89 5.47
N THR A 44 14.15 -12.92 5.16
CA THR A 44 13.26 -13.99 5.68
C THR A 44 13.00 -15.11 4.68
N LEU A 45 13.11 -14.86 3.37
CA LEU A 45 12.80 -15.86 2.34
C LEU A 45 13.97 -16.21 1.41
N GLN A 46 14.91 -15.29 1.17
CA GLN A 46 16.02 -15.51 0.24
C GLN A 46 17.35 -15.77 0.95
N GLU A 47 17.71 -14.94 1.89
CA GLU A 47 18.96 -15.01 2.64
C GLU A 47 18.65 -15.29 4.13
N ILE A 48 18.01 -16.42 4.40
CA ILE A 48 17.52 -16.80 5.74
C ILE A 48 18.68 -16.88 6.73
N GLY A 49 18.52 -16.23 7.88
CA GLY A 49 19.51 -16.24 8.98
C GLY A 49 20.70 -15.29 8.78
N VAL A 50 20.85 -14.66 7.59
CA VAL A 50 22.01 -13.78 7.31
C VAL A 50 21.88 -12.44 8.04
N ALA A 51 20.67 -11.88 8.12
CA ALA A 51 20.44 -10.57 8.72
C ALA A 51 19.08 -10.45 9.43
N ASP A 52 18.75 -11.42 10.29
CA ASP A 52 17.47 -11.49 11.00
C ASP A 52 17.16 -10.22 11.80
N LYS A 53 18.17 -9.63 12.44
CA LYS A 53 18.02 -8.37 13.18
C LYS A 53 17.65 -7.20 12.27
N ALA A 54 18.16 -7.18 11.04
CA ALA A 54 17.79 -6.16 10.07
C ALA A 54 16.35 -6.36 9.60
N ALA A 55 15.97 -7.59 9.25
CA ALA A 55 14.59 -7.93 8.87
C ALA A 55 13.61 -7.51 9.96
N GLU A 56 13.88 -7.87 11.21
CA GLU A 56 13.04 -7.50 12.36
C GLU A 56 13.01 -5.98 12.59
N GLY A 57 14.13 -5.28 12.41
CA GLY A 57 14.20 -3.82 12.48
C GLY A 57 13.29 -3.14 11.44
N TYR A 58 13.35 -3.60 10.19
CA TYR A 58 12.53 -3.08 9.11
C TYR A 58 11.04 -3.45 9.24
N ARG A 59 10.72 -4.63 9.78
CA ARG A 59 9.35 -5.01 10.16
C ARG A 59 8.77 -4.03 11.19
N ARG A 60 9.48 -3.76 12.28
CA ARG A 60 9.06 -2.77 13.28
C ARG A 60 8.93 -1.37 12.71
N TRP A 61 9.85 -1.00 11.82
CA TRP A 61 9.77 0.31 11.16
C TRP A 61 8.51 0.44 10.29
N PHE A 62 8.19 -0.57 9.47
CA PHE A 62 6.96 -0.62 8.69
C PHE A 62 5.73 -0.46 9.59
N VAL A 63 5.62 -1.26 10.65
CA VAL A 63 4.48 -1.22 11.59
C VAL A 63 4.32 0.17 12.21
N ALA A 64 5.42 0.83 12.59
CA ALA A 64 5.36 2.18 13.14
C ALA A 64 4.78 3.22 12.16
N ARG A 65 4.98 3.05 10.86
CA ARG A 65 4.47 3.94 9.82
C ARG A 65 2.98 3.76 9.56
N LEU A 66 2.39 2.64 9.92
CA LEU A 66 0.94 2.41 9.85
C LEU A 66 0.14 3.37 10.75
N LYS A 67 0.77 3.98 11.75
CA LYS A 67 0.10 4.96 12.62
C LYS A 67 -0.47 6.15 11.84
N LEU A 68 0.30 6.69 10.89
CA LEU A 68 -0.17 7.81 10.06
C LEU A 68 -1.37 7.39 9.21
N LEU A 69 -1.30 6.21 8.59
CA LEU A 69 -2.37 5.66 7.76
C LEU A 69 -3.65 5.45 8.59
N GLU A 70 -3.53 4.82 9.75
CA GLU A 70 -4.66 4.60 10.67
C GLU A 70 -5.35 5.92 11.05
N GLN A 71 -4.57 6.94 11.39
CA GLN A 71 -5.10 8.27 11.77
C GLN A 71 -5.75 8.98 10.59
N THR A 72 -5.16 8.89 9.39
CA THR A 72 -5.71 9.54 8.20
C THR A 72 -7.02 8.89 7.76
N LEU A 73 -7.09 7.58 7.84
CA LEU A 73 -8.31 6.86 7.47
C LEU A 73 -9.48 7.22 8.39
N GLY A 74 -9.29 7.25 9.73
CA GLY A 74 -10.35 7.62 10.66
C GLY A 74 -11.74 7.16 10.18
N ASP A 75 -12.62 8.13 9.92
CA ASP A 75 -13.94 7.89 9.33
C ASP A 75 -13.96 8.02 7.79
N ARG A 76 -12.78 8.23 7.16
CA ARG A 76 -12.69 8.41 5.71
C ARG A 76 -12.80 7.08 4.98
N GLU A 77 -13.43 7.13 3.83
CA GLU A 77 -13.54 6.00 2.90
C GLU A 77 -12.30 5.90 1.99
N TYR A 78 -11.68 7.05 1.64
CA TYR A 78 -10.51 7.12 0.75
C TYR A 78 -9.46 8.09 1.31
N LEU A 79 -8.21 7.93 0.87
CA LEU A 79 -7.08 8.73 1.34
C LEU A 79 -7.15 10.21 0.95
N CYS A 80 -7.67 10.48 -0.26
CA CYS A 80 -7.68 11.83 -0.82
C CYS A 80 -9.01 12.16 -1.49
N SER A 81 -9.42 13.44 -1.42
CA SER A 81 -10.53 14.02 -2.19
C SER A 81 -11.87 13.26 -2.11
N ASN A 82 -12.08 12.50 -1.05
CA ASN A 82 -13.27 11.68 -0.81
C ASN A 82 -13.66 10.78 -2.00
N ARG A 83 -12.68 10.31 -2.76
CA ARG A 83 -12.87 9.37 -3.87
C ARG A 83 -11.69 8.43 -4.02
N PHE A 84 -11.93 7.30 -4.65
CA PHE A 84 -10.90 6.34 -4.99
C PHE A 84 -9.89 6.91 -6.00
N THR A 85 -8.60 6.88 -5.66
CA THR A 85 -7.51 7.43 -6.45
C THR A 85 -6.33 6.46 -6.56
N ILE A 86 -5.30 6.80 -7.34
CA ILE A 86 -4.07 6.02 -7.40
C ILE A 86 -3.38 5.96 -6.03
N ALA A 87 -3.56 6.95 -5.16
CA ALA A 87 -3.00 6.90 -3.81
C ALA A 87 -3.56 5.68 -3.04
N ASP A 88 -4.87 5.41 -3.16
CA ASP A 88 -5.50 4.23 -2.56
C ASP A 88 -4.95 2.94 -3.17
N ILE A 89 -4.75 2.91 -4.49
CA ILE A 89 -4.17 1.75 -5.19
C ILE A 89 -2.76 1.45 -4.69
N CYS A 90 -1.88 2.46 -4.67
CA CYS A 90 -0.48 2.28 -4.30
C CYS A 90 -0.31 1.87 -2.83
N VAL A 91 -1.03 2.55 -1.92
CA VAL A 91 -0.95 2.24 -0.49
C VAL A 91 -1.57 0.88 -0.19
N SER A 92 -2.74 0.55 -0.74
CA SER A 92 -3.37 -0.75 -0.51
C SER A 92 -2.56 -1.91 -1.09
N TYR A 93 -1.87 -1.69 -2.22
CA TYR A 93 -0.95 -2.69 -2.76
C TYR A 93 0.24 -2.96 -1.82
N ALA A 94 0.83 -1.92 -1.21
CA ALA A 94 1.87 -2.11 -0.21
C ALA A 94 1.37 -2.92 1.00
N LEU A 95 0.12 -2.70 1.44
CA LEU A 95 -0.49 -3.49 2.50
C LEU A 95 -0.80 -4.93 2.06
N PHE A 96 -1.21 -5.12 0.80
CA PHE A 96 -1.41 -6.45 0.25
C PHE A 96 -0.12 -7.27 0.25
N LEU A 97 1.02 -6.66 -0.13
CA LEU A 97 2.34 -7.33 -0.04
C LEU A 97 2.70 -7.69 1.41
N ALA A 98 2.40 -6.81 2.36
CA ALA A 98 2.68 -7.05 3.77
C ALA A 98 1.92 -8.28 4.33
N LYS A 99 0.75 -8.61 3.80
CA LYS A 99 0.04 -9.87 4.13
C LYS A 99 0.89 -11.11 3.80
N SER A 100 1.59 -11.10 2.68
CA SER A 100 2.48 -12.21 2.30
C SER A 100 3.67 -12.40 3.24
N LEU A 101 3.97 -11.39 4.05
CA LEU A 101 5.03 -11.39 5.06
C LEU A 101 4.50 -11.63 6.49
N GLY A 102 3.20 -11.88 6.65
CA GLY A 102 2.55 -12.08 7.95
C GLY A 102 2.57 -10.83 8.84
N ILE A 103 2.46 -9.63 8.24
CA ILE A 103 2.50 -8.36 8.98
C ILE A 103 1.08 -7.79 9.21
N GLU A 104 0.06 -8.36 8.59
CA GLU A 104 -1.33 -7.90 8.69
C GLU A 104 -1.89 -7.91 10.12
N GLU A 105 -1.35 -8.73 11.01
CA GLU A 105 -1.75 -8.74 12.43
C GLU A 105 -1.51 -7.40 13.13
N ALA A 106 -0.65 -6.54 12.56
CA ALA A 106 -0.40 -5.20 13.05
C ALA A 106 -1.41 -4.16 12.56
N TYR A 107 -2.34 -4.53 11.66
CA TYR A 107 -3.33 -3.60 11.15
C TYR A 107 -4.36 -3.26 12.23
N LYS A 108 -4.61 -1.96 12.37
CA LYS A 108 -5.63 -1.43 13.25
C LYS A 108 -6.99 -1.35 12.54
N PRO A 109 -8.08 -1.13 13.26
CA PRO A 109 -9.44 -1.26 12.72
C PRO A 109 -9.72 -0.43 11.47
N ASN A 110 -9.22 0.82 11.37
CA ASN A 110 -9.47 1.64 10.18
C ASN A 110 -8.72 1.11 8.95
N ILE A 111 -7.48 0.65 9.14
CA ILE A 111 -6.69 0.01 8.08
C ILE A 111 -7.38 -1.28 7.63
N THR A 112 -7.81 -2.13 8.56
CA THR A 112 -8.50 -3.39 8.24
C THR A 112 -9.78 -3.11 7.44
N ARG A 113 -10.66 -2.25 7.95
CA ARG A 113 -11.89 -1.84 7.26
C ARG A 113 -11.61 -1.35 5.83
N TRP A 114 -10.61 -0.49 5.69
CA TRP A 114 -10.26 0.12 4.42
C TRP A 114 -9.67 -0.89 3.42
N THR A 115 -8.77 -1.75 3.88
CA THR A 115 -8.20 -2.80 3.03
C THR A 115 -9.24 -3.82 2.59
N ASP A 116 -10.15 -4.22 3.48
CA ASP A 116 -11.23 -5.15 3.15
C ASP A 116 -12.12 -4.55 2.05
N MET A 117 -12.55 -3.30 2.21
CA MET A 117 -13.34 -2.58 1.21
C MET A 117 -12.62 -2.52 -0.16
N LEU A 118 -11.34 -2.20 -0.18
CA LEU A 118 -10.59 -2.08 -1.43
C LEU A 118 -10.31 -3.43 -2.09
N PHE A 119 -10.06 -4.46 -1.29
CA PHE A 119 -9.76 -5.80 -1.79
C PHE A 119 -11.00 -6.54 -2.30
N GLU A 120 -12.22 -6.13 -1.93
CA GLU A 120 -13.47 -6.62 -2.50
C GLU A 120 -13.78 -6.05 -3.89
N ARG A 121 -13.11 -4.97 -4.30
CA ARG A 121 -13.31 -4.37 -5.63
C ARG A 121 -13.06 -5.40 -6.75
N GLU A 122 -13.97 -5.46 -7.71
CA GLU A 122 -13.86 -6.38 -8.86
C GLU A 122 -12.53 -6.26 -9.59
N ALA A 123 -12.06 -5.03 -9.82
CA ALA A 123 -10.77 -4.78 -10.48
C ALA A 123 -9.59 -5.35 -9.69
N PHE A 124 -9.61 -5.27 -8.35
CA PHE A 124 -8.58 -5.88 -7.51
C PHE A 124 -8.62 -7.41 -7.59
N GLN A 125 -9.81 -7.99 -7.48
CA GLN A 125 -9.97 -9.45 -7.58
C GLN A 125 -9.52 -9.98 -8.94
N LYS A 126 -9.85 -9.27 -10.02
CA LYS A 126 -9.37 -9.59 -11.37
C LYS A 126 -7.85 -9.50 -11.47
N ALA A 127 -7.23 -8.44 -10.95
CA ALA A 127 -5.77 -8.30 -10.95
C ALA A 127 -5.09 -9.41 -10.13
N LYS A 128 -5.66 -9.76 -8.95
CA LYS A 128 -5.14 -10.83 -8.10
C LYS A 128 -5.24 -12.21 -8.75
N SER A 129 -6.27 -12.47 -9.54
CA SER A 129 -6.44 -13.74 -10.27
C SER A 129 -5.54 -13.87 -11.50
N PHE A 130 -4.93 -12.78 -11.96
CA PHE A 130 -4.06 -12.77 -13.10
C PHE A 130 -2.78 -13.56 -12.80
N LYS A 131 -2.60 -14.68 -13.48
CA LYS A 131 -1.36 -15.47 -13.43
C LYS A 131 -0.44 -14.97 -14.53
N TRP A 132 0.75 -14.53 -14.15
CA TRP A 132 1.81 -14.28 -15.12
C TRP A 132 2.24 -15.64 -15.70
N GLU A 133 1.86 -15.91 -16.93
CA GLU A 133 2.46 -17.00 -17.68
C GLU A 133 3.83 -16.52 -18.14
N ALA A 134 4.89 -17.02 -17.51
CA ALA A 134 6.23 -16.81 -18.01
C ALA A 134 6.27 -17.38 -19.42
N GLN A 135 6.52 -16.55 -20.41
CA GLN A 135 6.85 -17.01 -21.75
C GLN A 135 8.22 -17.70 -21.64
N GLU A 136 8.25 -19.01 -21.80
CA GLU A 136 9.47 -19.79 -21.94
C GLU A 136 10.24 -19.39 -23.21
#